data_ee4ec6d4f116af6113742f8b1b727367
#
_entry.id   ee4ec6d4f116af6113742f8b1b727367
#
_cell.length_a   1.000
_cell.length_b   1.000
_cell.length_c   1.000
_cell.angle_alpha   90.00
_cell.angle_beta   90.00
_cell.angle_gamma   90.00
#
_symmetry.space_group_name_H-M   'P 1'
#
loop_
_entity.id
_entity.type
_entity.pdbx_description
1 polymer ?
#
loop_
_entity_poly.entity_id
_entity_poly.type
_entity_poly.pdbx_seq_one_letter_code
_entity_poly.pdbx_strand_id
1 'polypeptide(L)'
;MIEKIITDREQLAEKIELLKQQGKRIVVTNGGFNLLHVGHIRSLIDAKGLGDILVVAVNSDSSLQELKGKDYPIMPEDQRLEILAALACVDFVTLFHEATADNILLQLKPHLHAKGTDYSKDSIRERQTVLSYGGETAIVGDPKRHSTSTIIETIRKGTR
;
A
#
# COMPACT_ATOMS: atom_id res chain seq x y z
N MET A 1 10.92 -14.41 -2.74
CA MET A 1 9.84 -13.57 -3.33
C MET A 1 8.48 -13.95 -2.75
N ILE A 2 8.05 -15.18 -2.88
CA ILE A 2 6.77 -15.68 -2.33
C ILE A 2 6.70 -15.53 -0.80
N GLU A 3 7.80 -15.68 -0.09
CA GLU A 3 7.89 -15.52 1.38
C GLU A 3 7.50 -14.11 1.89
N LYS A 4 7.49 -13.10 1.02
CA LYS A 4 7.04 -11.75 1.37
C LYS A 4 5.53 -11.59 1.30
N ILE A 5 4.81 -12.47 0.60
CA ILE A 5 3.35 -12.41 0.44
C ILE A 5 2.73 -13.18 1.61
N ILE A 6 2.05 -12.45 2.50
CA ILE A 6 1.35 -13.00 3.66
C ILE A 6 -0.08 -12.45 3.63
N THR A 7 -1.00 -13.24 3.09
CA THR A 7 -2.42 -12.86 2.98
C THR A 7 -3.23 -13.21 4.24
N ASP A 8 -2.73 -14.15 5.05
CA ASP A 8 -3.26 -14.41 6.38
C ASP A 8 -2.88 -13.25 7.31
N ARG A 9 -3.89 -12.48 7.70
CA ARG A 9 -3.70 -11.26 8.51
C ARG A 9 -3.27 -11.56 9.94
N GLU A 10 -3.68 -12.68 10.51
CA GLU A 10 -3.27 -13.09 11.86
C GLU A 10 -1.80 -13.45 11.85
N GLN A 11 -1.37 -14.28 10.90
CA GLN A 11 0.03 -14.63 10.70
C GLN A 11 0.91 -13.39 10.47
N LEU A 12 0.43 -12.43 9.66
CA LEU A 12 1.16 -11.19 9.43
C LEU A 12 1.25 -10.36 10.71
N ALA A 13 0.14 -10.23 11.47
CA ALA A 13 0.11 -9.46 12.70
C ALA A 13 1.07 -10.03 13.76
N GLU A 14 1.11 -11.36 13.93
CA GLU A 14 2.07 -12.02 14.82
C GLU A 14 3.51 -11.72 14.40
N LYS A 15 3.81 -11.81 13.12
CA LYS A 15 5.15 -11.51 12.59
C LYS A 15 5.55 -10.05 12.80
N ILE A 16 4.63 -9.13 12.57
CA ILE A 16 4.85 -7.69 12.80
C ILE A 16 5.08 -7.41 14.29
N GLU A 17 4.32 -8.05 15.18
CA GLU A 17 4.50 -7.87 16.62
C GLU A 17 5.88 -8.36 17.09
N LEU A 18 6.34 -9.51 16.62
CA LEU A 18 7.70 -10.00 16.90
C LEU A 18 8.78 -9.02 16.42
N LEU A 19 8.60 -8.42 15.22
CA LEU A 19 9.54 -7.43 14.70
C LEU A 19 9.55 -6.15 15.54
N LYS A 20 8.39 -5.70 16.04
CA LYS A 20 8.31 -4.56 16.97
C LYS A 20 9.05 -4.86 18.29
N GLN A 21 8.89 -6.07 18.84
CA GLN A 21 9.61 -6.50 20.05
C GLN A 21 11.13 -6.52 19.85
N GLN A 22 11.60 -6.70 18.61
CA GLN A 22 13.01 -6.56 18.23
C GLN A 22 13.44 -5.11 17.98
N GLY A 23 12.58 -4.14 18.26
CA GLY A 23 12.84 -2.70 18.06
C GLY A 23 12.70 -2.22 16.62
N LYS A 24 12.11 -3.01 15.74
CA LYS A 24 11.91 -2.61 14.33
C LYS A 24 10.78 -1.61 14.17
N ARG A 25 11.04 -0.54 13.42
CA ARG A 25 10.04 0.47 13.07
C ARG A 25 9.24 0.01 11.85
N ILE A 26 7.93 -0.13 12.03
CA ILE A 26 7.01 -0.64 11.01
C ILE A 26 6.34 0.51 10.28
N VAL A 27 6.40 0.47 8.96
CA VAL A 27 5.68 1.37 8.05
C VAL A 27 4.68 0.55 7.25
N VAL A 28 3.45 1.02 7.16
CA VAL A 28 2.42 0.44 6.28
C VAL A 28 2.02 1.48 5.25
N THR A 29 1.91 1.08 4.01
CA THR A 29 1.22 1.82 2.95
C THR A 29 0.14 0.96 2.34
N ASN A 30 -0.92 1.57 1.78
CA ASN A 30 -1.99 0.83 1.14
C ASN A 30 -2.40 1.46 -0.19
N GLY A 31 -2.93 0.64 -1.07
CA GLY A 31 -3.46 1.09 -2.36
C GLY A 31 -3.85 -0.03 -3.29
N GLY A 32 -4.39 0.35 -4.45
CA GLY A 32 -4.80 -0.60 -5.48
C GLY A 32 -3.64 -1.16 -6.30
N PHE A 33 -2.61 -0.36 -6.55
CA PHE A 33 -1.43 -0.74 -7.36
C PHE A 33 -1.82 -1.44 -8.67
N ASN A 34 -2.87 -0.95 -9.31
CA ASN A 34 -3.50 -1.58 -10.47
C ASN A 34 -2.56 -1.63 -11.69
N LEU A 35 -1.79 -0.57 -11.90
CA LEU A 35 -0.72 -0.50 -12.88
C LEU A 35 0.44 0.28 -12.27
N LEU A 36 1.54 -0.41 -11.98
CA LEU A 36 2.72 0.22 -11.39
C LEU A 36 3.38 1.18 -12.37
N HIS A 37 3.77 2.32 -11.83
CA HIS A 37 4.55 3.34 -12.53
C HIS A 37 5.60 3.94 -11.58
N VAL A 38 6.50 4.73 -12.12
CA VAL A 38 7.63 5.31 -11.36
C VAL A 38 7.18 6.08 -10.11
N GLY A 39 6.03 6.73 -10.14
CA GLY A 39 5.47 7.41 -8.96
C GLY A 39 5.20 6.47 -7.79
N HIS A 40 4.66 5.27 -8.04
CA HIS A 40 4.50 4.23 -7.02
C HIS A 40 5.86 3.79 -6.46
N ILE A 41 6.83 3.55 -7.35
CA ILE A 41 8.17 3.09 -6.94
C ILE A 41 8.83 4.11 -6.02
N ARG A 42 8.80 5.40 -6.36
CA ARG A 42 9.37 6.48 -5.54
C ARG A 42 8.69 6.57 -4.19
N SER A 43 7.34 6.53 -4.17
CA SER A 43 6.59 6.54 -2.90
C SER A 43 6.93 5.34 -2.02
N LEU A 44 7.13 4.14 -2.60
CA LEU A 44 7.49 2.94 -1.84
C LEU A 44 8.93 3.02 -1.30
N ILE A 45 9.86 3.56 -2.07
CA ILE A 45 11.24 3.79 -1.62
C ILE A 45 11.26 4.79 -0.47
N ASP A 46 10.54 5.90 -0.58
CA ASP A 46 10.46 6.91 0.47
C ASP A 46 9.78 6.35 1.73
N ALA A 47 8.69 5.59 1.57
CA ALA A 47 8.03 4.91 2.69
C ALA A 47 8.99 3.94 3.42
N LYS A 48 9.77 3.15 2.67
CA LYS A 48 10.80 2.27 3.23
C LYS A 48 11.86 3.05 4.02
N GLY A 49 12.23 4.23 3.53
CA GLY A 49 13.19 5.12 4.21
C GLY A 49 12.73 5.64 5.57
N LEU A 50 11.44 5.55 5.89
CA LEU A 50 10.85 5.99 7.17
C LEU A 50 10.91 4.93 8.29
N GLY A 51 11.29 3.70 7.98
CA GLY A 51 11.36 2.62 8.97
C GLY A 51 12.16 1.41 8.50
N ASP A 52 12.22 0.42 9.37
CA ASP A 52 12.98 -0.81 9.10
C ASP A 52 12.21 -1.80 8.22
N ILE A 53 10.88 -1.84 8.36
CA ILE A 53 10.01 -2.79 7.69
C ILE A 53 8.90 -2.04 6.96
N LEU A 54 8.78 -2.27 5.65
CA LEU A 54 7.67 -1.77 4.83
C LEU A 54 6.70 -2.88 4.50
N VAL A 55 5.46 -2.72 4.92
CA VAL A 55 4.32 -3.57 4.56
C VAL A 55 3.47 -2.82 3.54
N VAL A 56 3.16 -3.47 2.43
CA VAL A 56 2.23 -2.96 1.42
C VAL A 56 0.91 -3.72 1.51
N ALA A 57 -0.15 -3.04 1.92
CA ALA A 57 -1.50 -3.58 1.94
C ALA A 57 -2.21 -3.25 0.63
N VAL A 58 -2.62 -4.28 -0.10
CA VAL A 58 -3.19 -4.17 -1.45
C VAL A 58 -4.70 -4.36 -1.39
N ASN A 59 -5.46 -3.49 -2.03
CA ASN A 59 -6.90 -3.70 -2.22
C ASN A 59 -7.13 -4.97 -3.06
N SER A 60 -8.04 -5.83 -2.62
CA SER A 60 -8.50 -6.97 -3.42
C SER A 60 -9.18 -6.52 -4.71
N ASP A 61 -9.35 -7.44 -5.63
CA ASP A 61 -10.08 -7.19 -6.88
C ASP A 61 -11.52 -6.74 -6.58
N SER A 62 -12.19 -7.40 -5.65
CA SER A 62 -13.55 -7.04 -5.24
C SER A 62 -13.62 -5.62 -4.62
N SER A 63 -12.66 -5.27 -3.77
CA SER A 63 -12.55 -3.93 -3.17
C SER A 63 -12.33 -2.86 -4.24
N LEU A 64 -11.49 -3.12 -5.24
CA LEU A 64 -11.26 -2.17 -6.34
C LEU A 64 -12.47 -2.02 -7.26
N GLN A 65 -13.22 -3.09 -7.52
CA GLN A 65 -14.45 -3.04 -8.29
C GLN A 65 -15.52 -2.20 -7.59
N GLU A 66 -15.66 -2.34 -6.28
CA GLU A 66 -16.57 -1.54 -5.48
C GLU A 66 -16.19 -0.05 -5.50
N LEU A 67 -14.90 0.26 -5.39
CA LEU A 67 -14.39 1.63 -5.32
C LEU A 67 -14.33 2.34 -6.67
N LYS A 68 -14.03 1.63 -7.75
CA LYS A 68 -13.68 2.20 -9.06
C LYS A 68 -14.53 1.72 -10.23
N GLY A 69 -15.39 0.73 -10.02
CA GLY A 69 -16.25 0.15 -11.05
C GLY A 69 -15.76 -1.19 -11.60
N LYS A 70 -16.65 -1.84 -12.37
CA LYS A 70 -16.48 -3.22 -12.84
C LYS A 70 -15.27 -3.47 -13.75
N ASP A 71 -14.76 -2.42 -14.40
CA ASP A 71 -13.60 -2.51 -15.29
C ASP A 71 -12.26 -2.53 -14.53
N TYR A 72 -12.30 -2.52 -13.20
CA TYR A 72 -11.12 -2.58 -12.34
C TYR A 72 -11.06 -3.90 -11.56
N PRO A 73 -9.83 -4.36 -11.26
CA PRO A 73 -8.54 -3.88 -11.72
C PRO A 73 -8.20 -4.35 -13.15
N ILE A 74 -7.18 -3.76 -13.75
CA ILE A 74 -6.58 -4.26 -15.02
C ILE A 74 -5.74 -5.51 -14.75
N MET A 75 -4.97 -5.50 -13.66
CA MET A 75 -4.18 -6.65 -13.20
C MET A 75 -4.84 -7.34 -12.00
N PRO A 76 -5.04 -8.67 -12.04
CA PRO A 76 -5.54 -9.45 -10.92
C PRO A 76 -4.70 -9.28 -9.64
N GLU A 77 -5.32 -9.48 -8.49
CA GLU A 77 -4.66 -9.26 -7.19
C GLU A 77 -3.41 -10.11 -6.98
N ASP A 78 -3.41 -11.35 -7.42
CA ASP A 78 -2.26 -12.26 -7.36
C ASP A 78 -1.03 -11.69 -8.08
N GLN A 79 -1.22 -11.19 -9.30
CA GLN A 79 -0.15 -10.56 -10.07
C GLN A 79 0.34 -9.25 -9.43
N ARG A 80 -0.57 -8.44 -8.89
CA ARG A 80 -0.21 -7.21 -8.19
C ARG A 80 0.63 -7.48 -6.94
N LEU A 81 0.27 -8.52 -6.17
CA LEU A 81 1.03 -8.98 -5.02
C LEU A 81 2.43 -9.44 -5.41
N GLU A 82 2.56 -10.26 -6.47
CA GLU A 82 3.85 -10.76 -6.93
C GLU A 82 4.78 -9.64 -7.40
N ILE A 83 4.26 -8.68 -8.18
CA ILE A 83 5.05 -7.54 -8.66
C ILE A 83 5.57 -6.71 -7.48
N LEU A 84 4.72 -6.41 -6.50
CA LEU A 84 5.11 -5.66 -5.31
C LEU A 84 6.13 -6.42 -4.45
N ALA A 85 5.94 -7.72 -4.28
CA ALA A 85 6.88 -8.56 -3.52
C ALA A 85 8.26 -8.66 -4.19
N ALA A 86 8.35 -8.49 -5.50
CA ALA A 86 9.62 -8.47 -6.23
C ALA A 86 10.44 -7.19 -5.98
N LEU A 87 9.83 -6.12 -5.47
CA LEU A 87 10.53 -4.87 -5.20
C LEU A 87 11.46 -5.00 -3.98
N ALA A 88 12.69 -4.52 -4.12
CA ALA A 88 13.69 -4.60 -3.05
C ALA A 88 13.29 -3.81 -1.80
N CYS A 89 12.58 -2.69 -1.97
CA CYS A 89 12.15 -1.83 -0.86
C CYS A 89 10.94 -2.38 -0.08
N VAL A 90 10.28 -3.44 -0.56
CA VAL A 90 9.10 -4.03 0.08
C VAL A 90 9.51 -5.25 0.89
N ASP A 91 9.14 -5.31 2.17
CA ASP A 91 9.42 -6.45 3.04
C ASP A 91 8.26 -7.44 3.09
N PHE A 92 7.01 -6.95 3.19
CA PHE A 92 5.81 -7.77 3.17
C PHE A 92 4.72 -7.16 2.31
N VAL A 93 3.92 -8.04 1.70
CA VAL A 93 2.73 -7.67 0.93
C VAL A 93 1.56 -8.47 1.47
N THR A 94 0.43 -7.80 1.67
CA THR A 94 -0.81 -8.42 2.13
C THR A 94 -2.01 -7.91 1.35
N LEU A 95 -3.16 -8.56 1.53
CA LEU A 95 -4.41 -8.25 0.86
C LEU A 95 -5.46 -7.77 1.87
N PHE A 96 -6.29 -6.81 1.48
CA PHE A 96 -7.48 -6.45 2.24
C PHE A 96 -8.69 -6.25 1.33
N HIS A 97 -9.88 -6.58 1.85
CA HIS A 97 -11.12 -6.66 1.08
C HIS A 97 -12.06 -5.49 1.33
N GLU A 98 -11.78 -4.70 2.36
CA GLU A 98 -12.60 -3.58 2.78
C GLU A 98 -12.38 -2.35 1.89
N ALA A 99 -13.32 -1.42 1.91
CA ALA A 99 -13.24 -0.16 1.18
C ALA A 99 -12.11 0.75 1.69
N THR A 100 -11.74 0.62 2.97
CA THR A 100 -10.66 1.38 3.62
C THR A 100 -9.69 0.45 4.32
N ALA A 101 -8.48 0.93 4.58
CA ALA A 101 -7.44 0.14 5.24
C ALA A 101 -7.55 0.15 6.79
N ASP A 102 -8.64 0.66 7.37
CA ASP A 102 -8.78 0.81 8.82
C ASP A 102 -8.58 -0.50 9.58
N ASN A 103 -9.22 -1.59 9.13
CA ASN A 103 -9.13 -2.88 9.82
C ASN A 103 -7.71 -3.45 9.82
N ILE A 104 -7.02 -3.40 8.69
CA ILE A 104 -5.64 -3.88 8.62
C ILE A 104 -4.68 -3.02 9.45
N LEU A 105 -4.92 -1.69 9.49
CA LEU A 105 -4.14 -0.77 10.32
C LEU A 105 -4.37 -1.01 11.81
N LEU A 106 -5.61 -1.24 12.24
CA LEU A 106 -5.93 -1.60 13.63
C LEU A 106 -5.29 -2.93 14.05
N GLN A 107 -5.21 -3.87 13.14
CA GLN A 107 -4.62 -5.18 13.40
C GLN A 107 -3.09 -5.12 13.47
N LEU A 108 -2.44 -4.42 12.55
CA LEU A 108 -0.97 -4.33 12.49
C LEU A 108 -0.40 -3.24 13.42
N LYS A 109 -1.17 -2.18 13.68
CA LYS A 109 -0.76 -1.00 14.48
C LYS A 109 0.64 -0.51 14.12
N PRO A 110 0.91 -0.14 12.86
CA PRO A 110 2.23 0.32 12.46
C PRO A 110 2.63 1.61 13.19
N HIS A 111 3.92 1.89 13.28
CA HIS A 111 4.42 3.16 13.78
C HIS A 111 4.05 4.31 12.83
N LEU A 112 4.10 4.02 11.51
CA LEU A 112 3.79 4.98 10.45
C LEU A 112 2.83 4.38 9.41
N HIS A 113 1.84 5.18 9.03
CA HIS A 113 1.00 4.95 7.85
C HIS A 113 1.41 5.95 6.77
N ALA A 114 1.99 5.47 5.67
CA ALA A 114 2.47 6.29 4.57
C ALA A 114 1.44 6.37 3.43
N LYS A 115 1.19 7.56 2.92
CA LYS A 115 0.31 7.82 1.76
C LYS A 115 1.03 8.68 0.74
N GLY A 116 0.68 8.49 -0.54
CA GLY A 116 1.25 9.28 -1.63
C GLY A 116 0.86 10.76 -1.59
N THR A 117 1.55 11.58 -2.40
CA THR A 117 1.35 13.04 -2.50
C THR A 117 -0.02 13.46 -3.03
N ASP A 118 -0.88 12.52 -3.44
CA ASP A 118 -2.29 12.78 -3.76
C ASP A 118 -3.12 13.17 -2.54
N TYR A 119 -2.59 12.93 -1.34
CA TYR A 119 -3.23 13.20 -0.05
C TYR A 119 -2.52 14.32 0.68
N SER A 120 -3.28 15.09 1.44
CA SER A 120 -2.76 15.87 2.57
C SER A 120 -2.98 15.07 3.86
N LYS A 121 -2.24 15.38 4.92
CA LYS A 121 -2.44 14.69 6.21
C LYS A 121 -3.90 14.72 6.69
N ASP A 122 -4.62 15.81 6.39
CA ASP A 122 -6.00 16.01 6.81
C ASP A 122 -7.02 15.29 5.89
N SER A 123 -6.64 14.94 4.66
CA SER A 123 -7.48 14.22 3.73
C SER A 123 -7.37 12.69 3.81
N ILE A 124 -6.44 12.18 4.63
CA ILE A 124 -6.25 10.73 4.81
C ILE A 124 -7.40 10.19 5.67
N ARG A 125 -8.23 9.33 5.07
CA ARG A 125 -9.41 8.74 5.75
C ARG A 125 -9.05 7.97 7.00
N GLU A 126 -7.96 7.18 6.94
CA GLU A 126 -7.49 6.32 8.01
C GLU A 126 -6.74 7.06 9.13
N ARG A 127 -6.59 8.40 9.04
CA ARG A 127 -5.81 9.17 10.02
C ARG A 127 -6.28 8.99 11.46
N GLN A 128 -7.59 9.04 11.70
CA GLN A 128 -8.15 8.90 13.05
C GLN A 128 -7.88 7.50 13.62
N THR A 129 -7.98 6.49 12.79
CA THR A 129 -7.64 5.12 13.14
C THR A 129 -6.18 4.99 13.55
N VAL A 130 -5.27 5.59 12.76
CA VAL A 130 -3.83 5.58 13.05
C VAL A 130 -3.52 6.29 14.37
N LEU A 131 -4.14 7.45 14.63
CA LEU A 131 -3.97 8.19 15.88
C LEU A 131 -4.53 7.42 17.10
N SER A 132 -5.57 6.61 16.92
CA SER A 132 -6.22 5.88 18.02
C SER A 132 -5.30 4.87 18.72
N TYR A 133 -4.28 4.36 18.06
CA TYR A 133 -3.27 3.46 18.63
C TYR A 133 -1.89 4.10 18.80
N GLY A 134 -1.77 5.42 18.63
CA GLY A 134 -0.53 6.16 18.82
C GLY A 134 0.42 6.14 17.62
N GLY A 135 -0.07 5.76 16.43
CA GLY A 135 0.68 5.83 15.18
C GLY A 135 0.69 7.23 14.57
N GLU A 136 1.49 7.43 13.54
CA GLU A 136 1.62 8.67 12.78
C GLU A 136 1.30 8.45 11.30
N THR A 137 0.90 9.52 10.61
CA THR A 137 0.73 9.52 9.15
C THR A 137 1.84 10.34 8.48
N ALA A 138 2.37 9.82 7.36
CA ALA A 138 3.38 10.47 6.56
C ALA A 138 2.95 10.57 5.09
N ILE A 139 3.31 11.68 4.43
CA ILE A 139 3.16 11.84 2.98
C ILE A 139 4.51 11.52 2.33
N VAL A 140 4.49 10.66 1.32
CA VAL A 140 5.67 10.12 0.64
C VAL A 140 5.57 10.24 -0.87
N GLY A 141 6.71 10.28 -1.54
CA GLY A 141 6.82 10.35 -2.99
C GLY A 141 6.90 11.76 -3.55
N ASP A 142 7.14 11.84 -4.84
CA ASP A 142 7.26 13.11 -5.59
C ASP A 142 5.90 13.80 -5.76
N PRO A 143 5.89 15.12 -6.06
CA PRO A 143 4.71 15.79 -6.55
C PRO A 143 4.12 15.04 -7.75
N LYS A 144 2.79 14.91 -7.79
CA LYS A 144 2.08 14.09 -8.77
C LYS A 144 2.37 14.53 -10.22
N ARG A 145 3.18 13.74 -10.92
CA ARG A 145 3.44 13.88 -12.38
C ARG A 145 3.11 12.60 -13.15
N HIS A 146 2.79 11.52 -12.42
CA HIS A 146 2.53 10.20 -12.99
C HIS A 146 1.28 9.60 -12.34
N SER A 147 0.40 9.04 -13.14
CA SER A 147 -0.77 8.33 -12.64
C SER A 147 -1.13 7.16 -13.57
N THR A 148 -1.71 6.12 -12.99
CA THR A 148 -2.27 5.00 -13.75
C THR A 148 -3.27 5.48 -14.80
N SER A 149 -4.12 6.45 -14.46
CA SER A 149 -5.11 7.02 -15.39
C SER A 149 -4.46 7.65 -16.64
N THR A 150 -3.36 8.39 -16.46
CA THR A 150 -2.63 9.00 -17.57
C THR A 150 -2.05 7.94 -18.50
N ILE A 151 -1.49 6.86 -17.95
CA ILE A 151 -0.93 5.75 -18.75
C ILE A 151 -2.05 5.07 -19.54
N ILE A 152 -3.17 4.75 -18.91
CA ILE A 152 -4.32 4.13 -19.56
C ILE A 152 -4.85 5.03 -20.68
N GLU A 153 -4.98 6.33 -20.44
CA GLU A 153 -5.43 7.30 -21.44
C GLU A 153 -4.48 7.36 -22.65
N THR A 154 -3.18 7.35 -22.41
CA THR A 154 -2.17 7.31 -23.47
C THR A 154 -2.30 6.05 -24.33
N ILE A 155 -2.48 4.88 -23.69
CA ILE A 155 -2.69 3.61 -24.39
C ILE A 155 -3.97 3.67 -25.25
N ARG A 156 -5.07 4.17 -24.68
CA ARG A 156 -6.37 4.29 -25.39
C ARG A 156 -6.32 5.22 -26.58
N LYS A 157 -5.55 6.30 -26.51
CA LYS A 157 -5.38 7.26 -27.62
C LYS A 157 -4.48 6.73 -28.74
N GLY A 158 -3.85 5.61 -28.54
CA GLY A 158 -2.82 5.08 -29.42
C GLY A 158 -1.51 5.88 -29.24
N THR A 159 -0.43 5.19 -28.98
CA THR A 159 0.89 5.79 -29.04
C THR A 159 1.22 6.10 -30.49
N ARG A 160 1.76 7.27 -30.75
CA ARG A 160 2.31 7.66 -32.04
C ARG A 160 3.42 6.73 -32.48
#